data_bdee8ef375917214a662b0621e16e5fd
#
_entry.id   bdee8ef375917214a662b0621e16e5fd
#
_cell.length_a   1.000
_cell.length_b   1.000
_cell.length_c   1.000
_cell.angle_alpha   90.00
_cell.angle_beta   90.00
_cell.angle_gamma   90.00
#
_symmetry.space_group_name_H-M   'P 1'
#
loop_
_entity.id
_entity.type
_entity.pdbx_description
1 polymer ?
#
loop_
_entity_poly.entity_id
_entity_poly.type
_entity_poly.pdbx_seq_one_letter_code
_entity_poly.pdbx_strand_id
1 'polypeptide(L)' 'MKWSELQRLAERNGWVLIRFGKKHNEFQKGNRRVCFERHGSREIKKGLYHTLLKQLDLK' A
#
# COMPACT_ATOMS: atom_id res chain seq x y z
N MET A 1 6.90 -9.87 -2.61
CA MET A 1 5.80 -9.15 -3.27
C MET A 1 6.28 -7.79 -3.75
N LYS A 2 5.88 -7.41 -4.93
CA LYS A 2 6.24 -6.11 -5.49
C LYS A 2 5.29 -5.03 -4.97
N TRP A 3 5.77 -3.78 -4.96
CA TRP A 3 4.97 -2.65 -4.51
C TRP A 3 3.67 -2.52 -5.31
N SER A 4 3.73 -2.71 -6.63
CA SER A 4 2.54 -2.63 -7.48
C SER A 4 1.52 -3.72 -7.15
N GLU A 5 1.99 -4.89 -6.76
CA GLU A 5 1.10 -5.98 -6.35
C GLU A 5 0.42 -5.67 -5.03
N LEU A 6 1.16 -5.10 -4.07
CA LEU A 6 0.59 -4.71 -2.79
C LEU A 6 -0.48 -3.64 -2.99
N GLN A 7 -0.23 -2.69 -3.87
CA GLN A 7 -1.19 -1.65 -4.19
C GLN A 7 -2.49 -2.24 -4.73
N ARG A 8 -2.40 -3.18 -5.65
CA ARG A 8 -3.57 -3.86 -6.20
C ARG A 8 -4.32 -4.62 -5.12
N LEU A 9 -3.59 -5.28 -4.25
CA LEU A 9 -4.19 -6.03 -3.14
C LEU A 9 -4.95 -5.09 -2.21
N ALA A 10 -4.38 -3.95 -1.91
CA ALA A 10 -5.04 -2.94 -1.08
C ALA A 10 -6.33 -2.47 -1.74
N GLU A 11 -6.29 -2.17 -3.03
CA GLU A 11 -7.47 -1.72 -3.76
C GLU A 11 -8.58 -2.76 -3.77
N ARG A 12 -8.22 -4.03 -3.90
CA ARG A 12 -9.18 -5.14 -3.83
C ARG A 12 -9.87 -5.23 -2.48
N ASN A 13 -9.22 -4.74 -1.44
CA ASN A 13 -9.74 -4.79 -0.08
C ASN A 13 -10.38 -3.49 0.38
N GLY A 14 -10.71 -2.62 -0.56
CA GLY A 14 -11.47 -1.42 -0.26
C GLY A 14 -10.64 -0.17 0.00
N TRP A 15 -9.33 -0.25 -0.14
CA TRP A 15 -8.47 0.93 -0.04
C TRP A 15 -8.56 1.74 -1.32
N VAL A 16 -8.75 3.03 -1.18
CA VAL A 16 -8.92 3.94 -2.31
C VAL A 16 -7.74 4.90 -2.39
N LEU A 17 -7.19 5.04 -3.57
CA LEU A 17 -6.12 6.01 -3.80
C LEU A 17 -6.73 7.41 -3.74
N ILE A 18 -6.31 8.20 -2.74
CA ILE A 18 -6.83 9.56 -2.56
C ILE A 18 -5.80 10.62 -2.92
N ARG A 19 -4.53 10.25 -3.05
CA ARG A 19 -3.49 11.19 -3.39
C ARG A 19 -2.38 10.50 -4.14
N PHE A 20 -2.02 11.06 -5.28
CA PHE A 20 -0.94 10.56 -6.11
C PHE A 20 0.22 11.56 -6.05
N GLY A 21 1.15 11.32 -5.15
CA GLY A 21 2.31 12.19 -4.98
C GLY A 21 3.47 11.79 -5.87
N LYS A 22 4.54 12.59 -5.81
CA LYS A 22 5.74 12.30 -6.60
C LYS A 22 6.46 11.03 -6.14
N LYS A 23 6.51 10.82 -4.82
CA LYS A 23 7.22 9.68 -4.23
C LYS A 23 6.32 8.72 -3.48
N HIS A 24 5.11 9.14 -3.15
CA HIS A 24 4.20 8.34 -2.33
C HIS A 24 2.80 8.40 -2.88
N ASN A 25 2.11 7.28 -2.77
CA ASN A 25 0.68 7.20 -3.03
C ASN A 25 -0.01 7.05 -1.68
N GLU A 26 -1.07 7.83 -1.47
CA GLU A 26 -1.82 7.77 -0.23
C GLU A 26 -3.15 7.06 -0.47
N PHE A 27 -3.44 6.08 0.38
CA PHE A 27 -4.67 5.30 0.31
C PHE A 27 -5.49 5.50 1.57
N GLN A 28 -6.79 5.44 1.43
CA GLN A 28 -7.72 5.60 2.54
C GLN A 28 -8.78 4.51 2.52
N LYS A 29 -9.13 4.04 3.70
CA LYS A 29 -10.24 3.12 3.89
C LYS A 29 -10.93 3.49 5.19
N GLY A 30 -12.17 4.00 5.09
CA GLY A 30 -12.86 4.53 6.25
C GLY A 30 -12.10 5.68 6.87
N ASN A 31 -11.73 5.56 8.14
CA ASN A 31 -10.96 6.57 8.86
C ASN A 31 -9.45 6.31 8.84
N ARG A 32 -9.02 5.30 8.12
CA ARG A 32 -7.62 4.90 8.11
C ARG A 32 -6.93 5.38 6.85
N ARG A 33 -5.67 5.79 6.99
CA ARG A 33 -4.84 6.21 5.86
C ARG A 33 -3.50 5.51 5.92
N VAL A 34 -3.01 5.09 4.76
CA VAL A 34 -1.70 4.46 4.62
C VAL A 34 -1.00 5.05 3.41
N CYS A 35 0.28 5.35 3.55
CA CYS A 35 1.09 5.86 2.45
C CYS A 35 2.06 4.77 1.99
N PHE A 36 2.12 4.59 0.68
CA PHE A 36 3.07 3.67 0.06
C PHE A 36 4.08 4.44 -0.75
N GLU A 37 5.32 4.02 -0.69
CA GLU A 37 6.33 4.55 -1.59
C GLU A 37 6.11 4.04 -3.00
N ARG A 38 6.43 4.87 -3.99
CA ARG A 38 6.23 4.53 -5.40
C ARG A 38 7.49 3.89 -5.96
N HIS A 39 7.61 2.60 -5.74
CA HIS A 39 8.74 1.84 -6.25
C HIS A 39 8.35 0.90 -7.41
N GLY A 40 7.08 0.89 -7.80
CA GLY A 40 6.62 0.15 -8.97
C GLY A 40 6.92 -1.34 -8.89
N SER A 41 7.83 -1.80 -9.74
CA SER A 41 8.14 -3.22 -9.87
C SER A 41 9.17 -3.72 -8.87
N ARG A 42 9.65 -2.87 -7.97
CA ARG A 42 10.63 -3.31 -6.96
C ARG A 42 9.97 -4.19 -5.92
N GLU A 43 10.79 -5.09 -5.36
CA GLU A 43 10.33 -5.94 -4.28
C GLU A 43 10.27 -5.17 -2.97
N ILE A 44 9.28 -5.49 -2.16
CA ILE A 44 9.16 -4.94 -0.81
C ILE A 44 10.03 -5.80 0.11
N LYS A 45 10.79 -5.15 0.99
CA LYS A 45 11.55 -5.85 2.00
C LYS A 45 10.61 -6.66 2.88
N LYS A 46 11.01 -7.87 3.24
CA LYS A 46 10.15 -8.82 3.97
C LYS A 46 9.56 -8.23 5.25
N GLY A 47 10.39 -7.58 6.06
CA GLY A 47 9.92 -6.97 7.30
C GLY A 47 8.91 -5.84 7.05
N LEU A 48 9.19 -5.01 6.07
CA LEU A 48 8.29 -3.92 5.71
C LEU A 48 6.98 -4.44 5.12
N TYR A 49 7.04 -5.50 4.34
CA TYR A 49 5.85 -6.14 3.79
C TYR A 49 4.88 -6.56 4.89
N HIS A 50 5.39 -7.23 5.92
CA HIS A 50 4.55 -7.66 7.05
C HIS A 50 3.95 -6.46 7.79
N THR A 51 4.73 -5.40 7.99
CA THR A 51 4.26 -4.19 8.64
C THR A 51 3.13 -3.56 7.83
N LEU A 52 3.29 -3.47 6.52
CA LEU A 52 2.29 -2.89 5.64
C LEU A 52 1.01 -3.73 5.62
N LEU A 53 1.13 -5.05 5.64
CA LEU A 53 -0.05 -5.90 5.71
C LEU A 53 -0.87 -5.64 6.97
N LYS A 54 -0.19 -5.44 8.09
CA LYS A 54 -0.86 -5.10 9.34
C LYS A 54 -1.56 -3.74 9.25
N GLN A 55 -0.89 -2.75 8.69
CA GLN A 55 -1.47 -1.42 8.53
C GLN A 55 -2.69 -1.42 7.64
N LEU A 56 -2.68 -2.27 6.62
CA LEU A 56 -3.79 -2.41 5.69
C LEU A 56 -4.87 -3.36 6.19
N ASP A 57 -4.65 -3.97 7.34
CA ASP A 57 -5.56 -4.97 7.90
C ASP A 57 -5.74 -6.16 6.95
N LEU A 58 -4.68 -6.50 6.26
CA LEU A 58 -4.62 -7.65 5.34
C LEU A 58 -3.67 -8.67 5.94
N LYS A 59 -4.08 -9.82 6.11
CA LYS A 59 -3.19 -10.86 6.61
C LYS A 59 -2.77 -11.81 5.51
#